data_4839fc7e98b3802ab1e053ef976d8396
#
_entry.id   4839fc7e98b3802ab1e053ef976d8396
#
_cell.length_a   1.000
_cell.length_b   1.000
_cell.length_c   1.000
_cell.angle_alpha   90.00
_cell.angle_beta   90.00
_cell.angle_gamma   90.00
#
_symmetry.space_group_name_H-M   'P 1'
#
loop_
_entity.id
_entity.type
_entity.pdbx_description
1 polymer ?
#
loop_
_entity_poly.entity_id
_entity_poly.type
_entity_poly.pdbx_seq_one_letter_code
_entity_poly.pdbx_strand_id
1 'polypeptide(L)'
;MPMASLTPGKSSAQGAAPAKPTGTSGASRILTVPYFRQTDSAQIRQRDRTCFSSSCAMLLEALKPGTLPGANGDDAYLAVVQRYGDTTEATAQIRALAHYGITARLVQNADFGLIEQQIARGIPVPCGYLHRGPVHRPGGGGHWLIVIGHEQKHVVVHDPWGEPDLLSGATLNANGRQLRFSRENFGRRWMVEPIGGGAYRHAPGKGWAIVVDATG
;
A
#
# COMPACT_ATOMS: atom_id res chain seq x y z
N MET A 1 -58.41 43.06 -31.42
CA MET A 1 -57.24 43.18 -30.56
C MET A 1 -56.72 41.76 -30.35
N PRO A 2 -55.66 41.24 -31.10
CA PRO A 2 -55.12 39.93 -30.84
C PRO A 2 -53.96 40.02 -29.87
N MET A 3 -53.92 39.04 -28.92
CA MET A 3 -52.89 38.89 -27.92
C MET A 3 -51.62 38.29 -28.54
N ALA A 4 -50.46 38.84 -28.21
CA ALA A 4 -49.15 38.37 -28.61
C ALA A 4 -48.73 37.14 -27.78
N SER A 5 -48.34 36.08 -28.50
CA SER A 5 -47.77 34.84 -27.94
C SER A 5 -46.29 35.06 -27.65
N LEU A 6 -45.87 34.84 -26.38
CA LEU A 6 -44.48 34.77 -25.95
C LEU A 6 -44.04 33.33 -25.90
N THR A 7 -43.11 32.95 -26.78
CA THR A 7 -42.37 31.66 -26.74
C THR A 7 -41.21 31.74 -25.76
N PRO A 8 -40.99 30.72 -24.87
CA PRO A 8 -39.82 30.69 -24.00
C PRO A 8 -38.63 30.08 -24.75
N GLY A 9 -37.50 30.82 -24.79
CA GLY A 9 -36.24 30.39 -25.31
C GLY A 9 -35.64 29.26 -24.48
N LYS A 10 -35.24 28.16 -25.15
CA LYS A 10 -34.44 27.08 -24.56
C LYS A 10 -33.00 27.55 -24.38
N SER A 11 -32.58 27.73 -23.14
CA SER A 11 -31.18 27.88 -22.74
C SER A 11 -30.58 26.49 -22.60
N SER A 12 -29.72 26.12 -23.54
CA SER A 12 -28.90 24.92 -23.49
C SER A 12 -27.66 25.21 -22.65
N ALA A 13 -27.68 24.87 -21.36
CA ALA A 13 -26.50 24.81 -20.54
C ALA A 13 -25.76 23.50 -20.88
N GLN A 14 -24.72 23.57 -21.72
CA GLN A 14 -23.75 22.50 -21.88
C GLN A 14 -22.92 22.37 -20.59
N GLY A 15 -23.22 21.36 -19.79
CA GLY A 15 -22.37 20.97 -18.68
C GLY A 15 -21.02 20.47 -19.19
N ALA A 16 -19.95 21.22 -18.91
CA ALA A 16 -18.61 20.78 -19.13
C ALA A 16 -18.31 19.54 -18.27
N ALA A 17 -17.92 18.45 -18.91
CA ALA A 17 -17.43 17.26 -18.22
C ALA A 17 -16.19 17.62 -17.38
N PRO A 18 -16.02 17.07 -16.16
CA PRO A 18 -14.83 17.32 -15.36
C PRO A 18 -13.59 16.82 -16.12
N ALA A 19 -12.63 17.70 -16.31
CA ALA A 19 -11.35 17.40 -16.94
C ALA A 19 -10.66 16.26 -16.13
N LYS A 20 -10.26 15.17 -16.81
CA LYS A 20 -9.35 14.17 -16.25
C LYS A 20 -8.11 14.90 -15.73
N PRO A 21 -7.64 14.60 -14.50
CA PRO A 21 -6.40 15.17 -14.03
C PRO A 21 -5.28 14.71 -14.97
N THR A 22 -4.68 15.63 -15.68
CA THR A 22 -3.44 15.43 -16.44
C THR A 22 -2.36 15.13 -15.42
N GLY A 23 -1.92 13.87 -15.38
CA GLY A 23 -0.85 13.43 -14.49
C GLY A 23 0.42 14.18 -14.79
N THR A 24 0.72 15.22 -14.05
CA THR A 24 2.07 15.73 -13.89
C THR A 24 2.88 14.60 -13.27
N SER A 25 3.83 14.05 -14.03
CA SER A 25 4.84 13.12 -13.51
C SER A 25 5.51 13.80 -12.31
N GLY A 26 5.06 13.42 -11.10
CA GLY A 26 5.53 14.02 -9.86
C GLY A 26 7.04 13.85 -9.72
N ALA A 27 7.71 14.87 -9.19
CA ALA A 27 9.12 14.78 -8.84
C ALA A 27 9.36 13.58 -7.92
N SER A 28 10.47 12.86 -8.15
CA SER A 28 10.84 11.71 -7.32
C SER A 28 10.90 12.10 -5.85
N ARG A 29 10.32 11.29 -4.99
CA ARG A 29 10.32 11.51 -3.54
C ARG A 29 10.52 10.20 -2.81
N ILE A 30 11.46 10.19 -1.85
CA ILE A 30 11.74 9.05 -0.99
C ILE A 30 11.70 9.55 0.45
N LEU A 31 10.93 8.88 1.30
CA LEU A 31 10.78 9.17 2.71
C LEU A 31 11.86 8.44 3.53
N THR A 32 12.27 9.02 4.64
CA THR A 32 13.06 8.32 5.64
C THR A 32 12.12 7.48 6.50
N VAL A 33 12.21 6.14 6.35
CA VAL A 33 11.37 5.18 7.06
C VAL A 33 12.28 4.17 7.76
N PRO A 34 12.09 3.90 9.06
CA PRO A 34 12.78 2.83 9.76
C PRO A 34 12.52 1.48 9.08
N TYR A 35 13.47 0.56 9.17
CA TYR A 35 13.32 -0.77 8.60
C TYR A 35 13.24 -1.81 9.70
N PHE A 36 12.14 -2.54 9.74
CA PHE A 36 11.94 -3.71 10.59
C PHE A 36 11.92 -4.97 9.75
N ARG A 37 12.59 -6.01 10.25
CA ARG A 37 12.73 -7.28 9.56
C ARG A 37 11.90 -8.35 10.27
N GLN A 38 10.89 -8.91 9.60
CA GLN A 38 10.02 -9.92 10.22
C GLN A 38 10.74 -11.19 10.66
N THR A 39 11.88 -11.52 10.04
CA THR A 39 12.59 -12.79 10.29
C THR A 39 13.47 -12.79 11.54
N ASP A 40 13.68 -11.63 12.20
CA ASP A 40 14.41 -11.53 13.47
C ASP A 40 13.49 -11.41 14.69
N SER A 41 12.17 -11.41 14.49
CA SER A 41 11.18 -11.38 15.57
C SER A 41 11.48 -12.41 16.67
N ALA A 42 11.35 -12.00 17.93
CA ALA A 42 11.47 -12.89 19.08
C ALA A 42 10.36 -13.96 19.09
N GLN A 43 9.22 -13.69 18.44
CA GLN A 43 8.11 -14.65 18.30
C GLN A 43 8.38 -15.61 17.12
N ILE A 44 9.31 -16.54 17.30
CA ILE A 44 9.84 -17.44 16.26
C ILE A 44 8.75 -18.11 15.41
N ARG A 45 7.64 -18.52 16.05
CA ARG A 45 6.51 -19.20 15.37
C ARG A 45 5.68 -18.26 14.48
N GLN A 46 5.88 -16.95 14.60
CA GLN A 46 5.15 -15.94 13.82
C GLN A 46 5.97 -15.33 12.67
N ARG A 47 7.28 -15.58 12.62
CA ARG A 47 8.21 -14.95 11.67
C ARG A 47 7.75 -15.01 10.21
N ASP A 48 7.14 -16.13 9.80
CA ASP A 48 6.67 -16.32 8.42
C ASP A 48 5.35 -15.61 8.11
N ARG A 49 4.71 -14.99 9.12
CA ARG A 49 3.36 -14.43 9.02
C ARG A 49 3.27 -12.94 9.33
N THR A 50 4.34 -12.34 9.87
CA THR A 50 4.32 -10.97 10.42
C THR A 50 4.61 -9.86 9.40
N CYS A 51 4.73 -10.18 8.11
CA CYS A 51 5.02 -9.17 7.07
C CYS A 51 4.06 -7.98 7.14
N PHE A 52 2.79 -8.19 7.39
CA PHE A 52 1.81 -7.12 7.51
C PHE A 52 2.06 -6.28 8.76
N SER A 53 2.28 -6.91 9.92
CA SER A 53 2.60 -6.19 11.15
C SER A 53 3.90 -5.41 11.04
N SER A 54 4.98 -6.01 10.49
CA SER A 54 6.25 -5.29 10.31
C SER A 54 6.10 -4.11 9.34
N SER A 55 5.29 -4.23 8.27
CA SER A 55 5.00 -3.11 7.36
C SER A 55 4.20 -1.99 8.03
N CYS A 56 3.21 -2.32 8.85
CA CYS A 56 2.45 -1.33 9.63
C CYS A 56 3.27 -0.73 10.78
N ALA A 57 4.18 -1.49 11.38
CA ALA A 57 5.12 -0.98 12.37
C ALA A 57 6.07 0.06 11.77
N MET A 58 6.59 -0.18 10.54
CA MET A 58 7.40 0.80 9.80
C MET A 58 6.59 2.08 9.50
N LEU A 59 5.30 1.95 9.15
CA LEU A 59 4.40 3.10 8.98
C LEU A 59 4.25 3.88 10.29
N LEU A 60 3.95 3.20 11.40
CA LEU A 60 3.78 3.83 12.71
C LEU A 60 5.04 4.59 13.11
N GLU A 61 6.22 3.95 13.06
CA GLU A 61 7.47 4.56 13.48
C GLU A 61 7.90 5.72 12.58
N ALA A 62 7.55 5.69 11.28
CA ALA A 62 7.75 6.81 10.37
C ALA A 62 6.88 8.03 10.71
N LEU A 63 5.63 7.80 11.16
CA LEU A 63 4.69 8.87 11.49
C LEU A 63 4.82 9.37 12.94
N LYS A 64 5.25 8.50 13.85
CA LYS A 64 5.43 8.78 15.29
C LYS A 64 6.79 8.23 15.75
N PRO A 65 7.89 8.89 15.40
CA PRO A 65 9.25 8.44 15.74
C PRO A 65 9.44 8.22 17.23
N GLY A 66 10.11 7.14 17.60
CA GLY A 66 10.38 6.75 18.99
C GLY A 66 9.26 5.97 19.68
N THR A 67 8.19 5.64 18.95
CA THR A 67 7.09 4.81 19.49
C THR A 67 7.50 3.35 19.61
N LEU A 68 8.30 2.85 18.66
CA LEU A 68 8.76 1.46 18.57
C LEU A 68 10.29 1.40 18.63
N PRO A 69 10.89 1.50 19.82
CA PRO A 69 12.34 1.60 19.97
C PRO A 69 13.06 0.27 19.66
N GLY A 70 14.28 0.40 19.13
CA GLY A 70 15.17 -0.73 18.87
C GLY A 70 14.95 -1.41 17.52
N ALA A 71 15.81 -2.39 17.21
CA ALA A 71 15.81 -3.08 15.93
C ALA A 71 14.56 -3.95 15.72
N ASN A 72 13.98 -4.45 16.80
CA ASN A 72 12.80 -5.34 16.81
C ASN A 72 11.55 -4.58 17.32
N GLY A 73 11.42 -3.30 16.99
CA GLY A 73 10.24 -2.49 17.39
C GLY A 73 8.93 -3.05 16.86
N ASP A 74 8.94 -3.77 15.74
CA ASP A 74 7.78 -4.46 15.19
C ASP A 74 7.24 -5.59 16.07
N ASP A 75 8.03 -6.19 16.96
CA ASP A 75 7.54 -7.14 17.97
C ASP A 75 6.62 -6.43 19.01
N ALA A 76 6.95 -5.21 19.40
CA ALA A 76 6.09 -4.42 20.28
C ALA A 76 4.76 -4.05 19.58
N TYR A 77 4.82 -3.70 18.29
CA TYR A 77 3.61 -3.47 17.50
C TYR A 77 2.78 -4.74 17.33
N LEU A 78 3.42 -5.88 17.02
CA LEU A 78 2.77 -7.20 16.91
C LEU A 78 2.02 -7.57 18.19
N ALA A 79 2.59 -7.30 19.37
CA ALA A 79 1.92 -7.55 20.64
C ALA A 79 0.62 -6.73 20.79
N VAL A 80 0.54 -5.53 20.22
CA VAL A 80 -0.70 -4.73 20.18
C VAL A 80 -1.69 -5.30 19.15
N VAL A 81 -1.22 -5.70 17.96
CA VAL A 81 -2.08 -6.35 16.94
C VAL A 81 -2.78 -7.58 17.52
N GLN A 82 -2.04 -8.43 18.24
CA GLN A 82 -2.56 -9.67 18.84
C GLN A 82 -3.68 -9.44 19.88
N ARG A 83 -3.86 -8.23 20.41
CA ARG A 83 -5.00 -7.86 21.25
C ARG A 83 -6.30 -7.71 20.44
N TYR A 84 -6.19 -7.49 19.15
CA TYR A 84 -7.32 -7.21 18.26
C TYR A 84 -7.62 -8.31 17.26
N GLY A 85 -6.68 -9.24 17.03
CA GLY A 85 -6.86 -10.38 16.12
C GLY A 85 -5.54 -10.95 15.62
N ASP A 86 -5.62 -11.69 14.53
CA ASP A 86 -4.45 -12.33 13.92
C ASP A 86 -3.60 -11.30 13.13
N THR A 87 -2.29 -11.54 13.08
CA THR A 87 -1.32 -10.67 12.37
C THR A 87 -1.61 -10.52 10.87
N THR A 88 -2.38 -11.44 10.28
CA THR A 88 -2.76 -11.40 8.87
C THR A 88 -4.08 -10.67 8.60
N GLU A 89 -4.80 -10.27 9.65
CA GLU A 89 -6.10 -9.60 9.55
C GLU A 89 -5.95 -8.07 9.42
N ALA A 90 -6.48 -7.50 8.36
CA ALA A 90 -6.44 -6.06 8.16
C ALA A 90 -7.16 -5.28 9.25
N THR A 91 -8.25 -5.81 9.80
CA THR A 91 -8.99 -5.20 10.91
C THR A 91 -8.16 -5.11 12.19
N ALA A 92 -7.34 -6.13 12.48
CA ALA A 92 -6.42 -6.12 13.61
C ALA A 92 -5.33 -5.06 13.44
N GLN A 93 -4.76 -4.95 12.24
CA GLN A 93 -3.76 -3.92 11.90
C GLN A 93 -4.32 -2.51 12.03
N ILE A 94 -5.53 -2.26 11.50
CA ILE A 94 -6.20 -0.96 11.56
C ILE A 94 -6.50 -0.56 13.02
N ARG A 95 -6.95 -1.51 13.85
CA ARG A 95 -7.18 -1.26 15.29
C ARG A 95 -5.88 -1.00 16.04
N ALA A 96 -4.80 -1.70 15.70
CA ALA A 96 -3.50 -1.45 16.28
C ALA A 96 -2.96 -0.06 15.90
N LEU A 97 -3.10 0.39 14.64
CA LEU A 97 -2.77 1.75 14.23
C LEU A 97 -3.62 2.79 14.98
N ALA A 98 -4.92 2.54 15.14
CA ALA A 98 -5.83 3.41 15.90
C ALA A 98 -5.46 3.49 17.39
N HIS A 99 -4.95 2.41 17.99
CA HIS A 99 -4.41 2.42 19.35
C HIS A 99 -3.30 3.46 19.54
N TYR A 100 -2.53 3.70 18.49
CA TYR A 100 -1.47 4.73 18.47
C TYR A 100 -1.95 6.08 17.89
N GLY A 101 -3.26 6.28 17.69
CA GLY A 101 -3.83 7.55 17.20
C GLY A 101 -3.66 7.75 15.68
N ILE A 102 -3.49 6.67 14.90
CA ILE A 102 -3.44 6.74 13.43
C ILE A 102 -4.75 6.20 12.88
N THR A 103 -5.53 7.05 12.24
CA THR A 103 -6.76 6.64 11.54
C THR A 103 -6.40 6.13 10.14
N ALA A 104 -6.60 4.84 9.92
CA ALA A 104 -6.26 4.18 8.66
C ALA A 104 -7.36 3.23 8.21
N ARG A 105 -7.33 2.86 6.94
CA ARG A 105 -8.26 1.90 6.33
C ARG A 105 -7.58 1.04 5.28
N LEU A 106 -8.09 -0.17 5.08
CA LEU A 106 -7.73 -1.01 3.94
C LEU A 106 -8.47 -0.52 2.70
N VAL A 107 -7.76 -0.38 1.59
CA VAL A 107 -8.33 -0.21 0.25
C VAL A 107 -7.91 -1.36 -0.65
N GLN A 108 -8.79 -1.73 -1.59
CA GLN A 108 -8.54 -2.76 -2.60
C GLN A 108 -8.70 -2.21 -4.03
N ASN A 109 -8.67 -0.90 -4.13
CA ASN A 109 -8.77 -0.15 -5.38
C ASN A 109 -7.65 0.90 -5.50
N ALA A 110 -6.49 0.61 -4.90
CA ALA A 110 -5.33 1.48 -4.98
C ALA A 110 -4.65 1.38 -6.34
N ASP A 111 -4.03 2.49 -6.73
CA ASP A 111 -3.14 2.63 -7.88
C ASP A 111 -1.87 3.41 -7.50
N PHE A 112 -0.96 3.62 -8.44
CA PHE A 112 0.26 4.39 -8.18
C PHE A 112 -0.03 5.86 -7.85
N GLY A 113 -1.12 6.44 -8.36
CA GLY A 113 -1.53 7.80 -8.04
C GLY A 113 -1.90 7.97 -6.56
N LEU A 114 -2.59 6.98 -5.98
CA LEU A 114 -2.88 6.95 -4.54
C LEU A 114 -1.58 6.85 -3.72
N ILE A 115 -0.63 5.99 -4.12
CA ILE A 115 0.68 5.91 -3.46
C ILE A 115 1.38 7.27 -3.50
N GLU A 116 1.45 7.90 -4.67
CA GLU A 116 2.08 9.21 -4.85
C GLU A 116 1.45 10.29 -3.97
N GLN A 117 0.12 10.29 -3.85
CA GLN A 117 -0.61 11.22 -2.97
C GLN A 117 -0.24 11.03 -1.50
N GLN A 118 -0.16 9.79 -1.01
CA GLN A 118 0.25 9.51 0.37
C GLN A 118 1.72 9.91 0.60
N ILE A 119 2.63 9.53 -0.29
CA ILE A 119 4.04 9.91 -0.22
C ILE A 119 4.22 11.44 -0.26
N ALA A 120 3.43 12.16 -1.07
CA ALA A 120 3.45 13.62 -1.10
C ALA A 120 3.05 14.26 0.26
N ARG A 121 2.22 13.57 1.04
CA ARG A 121 1.85 13.95 2.42
C ARG A 121 2.90 13.52 3.48
N GLY A 122 3.97 12.84 3.08
CA GLY A 122 4.96 12.29 4.00
C GLY A 122 4.56 10.94 4.62
N ILE A 123 3.59 10.24 4.03
CA ILE A 123 3.01 9.02 4.56
C ILE A 123 3.47 7.81 3.71
N PRO A 124 4.28 6.89 4.24
CA PRO A 124 4.62 5.65 3.55
C PRO A 124 3.42 4.70 3.53
N VAL A 125 3.36 3.80 2.53
CA VAL A 125 2.14 3.04 2.23
C VAL A 125 2.40 1.53 2.30
N PRO A 126 1.88 0.82 3.32
CA PRO A 126 1.87 -0.64 3.33
C PRO A 126 1.02 -1.17 2.17
N CYS A 127 1.60 -2.06 1.36
CA CYS A 127 0.97 -2.67 0.18
C CYS A 127 1.05 -4.19 0.25
N GLY A 128 -0.08 -4.86 -0.02
CA GLY A 128 -0.14 -6.32 -0.13
C GLY A 128 -0.02 -6.76 -1.58
N TYR A 129 0.87 -7.72 -1.88
CA TYR A 129 1.10 -8.20 -3.23
C TYR A 129 1.29 -9.72 -3.30
N LEU A 130 1.16 -10.30 -4.49
CA LEU A 130 1.38 -11.73 -4.74
C LEU A 130 2.88 -11.97 -4.97
N HIS A 131 3.54 -12.60 -3.99
CA HIS A 131 5.00 -12.70 -3.95
C HIS A 131 5.60 -13.94 -4.65
N ARG A 132 4.77 -14.93 -5.00
CA ARG A 132 5.24 -16.20 -5.61
C ARG A 132 4.90 -16.32 -7.09
N GLY A 133 5.59 -17.22 -7.76
CA GLY A 133 5.38 -17.55 -9.17
C GLY A 133 5.87 -16.48 -10.13
N PRO A 134 5.82 -16.73 -11.44
CA PRO A 134 6.30 -15.79 -12.45
C PRO A 134 5.39 -14.57 -12.56
N VAL A 135 5.96 -13.42 -12.94
CA VAL A 135 5.28 -12.11 -12.97
C VAL A 135 4.00 -12.07 -13.83
N HIS A 136 3.94 -12.89 -14.87
CA HIS A 136 2.77 -12.99 -15.75
C HIS A 136 1.64 -13.87 -15.17
N ARG A 137 1.94 -14.65 -14.12
CA ARG A 137 1.01 -15.49 -13.37
C ARG A 137 1.38 -15.52 -11.88
N PRO A 138 1.32 -14.36 -11.19
CA PRO A 138 1.68 -14.28 -9.79
C PRO A 138 0.67 -15.04 -8.92
N GLY A 139 1.14 -15.56 -7.80
CA GLY A 139 0.34 -16.32 -6.85
C GLY A 139 0.88 -16.21 -5.42
N GLY A 140 0.45 -17.12 -4.58
CA GLY A 140 0.79 -17.16 -3.16
C GLY A 140 -0.29 -16.54 -2.29
N GLY A 141 -0.15 -16.67 -0.96
CA GLY A 141 -1.12 -16.22 0.03
C GLY A 141 -1.13 -14.70 0.30
N GLY A 142 -0.41 -13.92 -0.50
CA GLY A 142 -0.17 -12.51 -0.23
C GLY A 142 1.07 -12.30 0.64
N HIS A 143 1.75 -11.18 0.44
CA HIS A 143 2.86 -10.69 1.25
C HIS A 143 2.75 -9.18 1.34
N TRP A 144 3.17 -8.60 2.46
CA TRP A 144 3.10 -7.17 2.70
C TRP A 144 4.50 -6.56 2.76
N LEU A 145 4.64 -5.43 2.11
CA LEU A 145 5.79 -4.53 2.15
C LEU A 145 5.31 -3.11 2.40
N ILE A 146 6.23 -2.17 2.58
CA ILE A 146 5.88 -0.75 2.66
C ILE A 146 6.56 0.05 1.54
N VAL A 147 5.76 0.79 0.77
CA VAL A 147 6.27 1.75 -0.21
C VAL A 147 6.68 3.01 0.53
N ILE A 148 7.94 3.38 0.41
CA ILE A 148 8.55 4.54 1.07
C ILE A 148 8.82 5.69 0.12
N GLY A 149 8.65 5.48 -1.18
CA GLY A 149 8.89 6.52 -2.18
C GLY A 149 8.58 6.07 -3.59
N HIS A 150 8.69 7.02 -4.51
CA HIS A 150 8.53 6.78 -5.93
C HIS A 150 9.54 7.56 -6.76
N GLU A 151 9.84 7.00 -7.90
CA GLU A 151 10.60 7.57 -9.00
C GLU A 151 9.75 7.44 -10.28
N GLN A 152 10.21 8.01 -11.41
CA GLN A 152 9.42 7.99 -12.65
C GLN A 152 8.97 6.57 -13.06
N LYS A 153 9.90 5.59 -13.02
CA LYS A 153 9.64 4.21 -13.46
C LYS A 153 9.64 3.18 -12.33
N HIS A 154 9.90 3.61 -11.10
CA HIS A 154 10.06 2.72 -9.95
C HIS A 154 9.25 3.19 -8.76
N VAL A 155 8.96 2.26 -7.86
CA VAL A 155 8.66 2.54 -6.46
C VAL A 155 9.84 2.10 -5.62
N VAL A 156 10.07 2.80 -4.52
CA VAL A 156 11.10 2.44 -3.52
C VAL A 156 10.39 1.83 -2.33
N VAL A 157 10.83 0.66 -1.90
CA VAL A 157 10.14 -0.11 -0.87
C VAL A 157 11.07 -0.60 0.23
N HIS A 158 10.49 -0.91 1.38
CA HIS A 158 11.06 -1.81 2.36
C HIS A 158 10.24 -3.11 2.37
N ASP A 159 10.90 -4.25 2.16
CA ASP A 159 10.28 -5.56 2.27
C ASP A 159 10.78 -6.25 3.55
N PRO A 160 9.91 -6.57 4.53
CA PRO A 160 10.34 -7.13 5.81
C PRO A 160 10.90 -8.56 5.71
N TRP A 161 10.67 -9.26 4.60
CA TRP A 161 11.22 -10.60 4.36
C TRP A 161 12.64 -10.57 3.77
N GLY A 162 12.90 -9.64 2.87
CA GLY A 162 14.14 -9.56 2.10
C GLY A 162 13.88 -9.07 0.68
N GLU A 163 14.85 -9.27 -0.21
CA GLU A 163 14.75 -8.86 -1.60
C GLU A 163 14.11 -9.97 -2.46
N PRO A 164 12.91 -9.76 -3.03
CA PRO A 164 12.33 -10.68 -4.00
C PRO A 164 12.80 -10.38 -5.43
N ASP A 165 12.96 -11.42 -6.23
CA ASP A 165 12.95 -11.29 -7.69
C ASP A 165 11.51 -11.15 -8.17
N LEU A 166 11.12 -9.97 -8.63
CA LEU A 166 9.76 -9.74 -9.11
C LEU A 166 9.42 -10.51 -10.39
N LEU A 167 10.41 -11.00 -11.15
CA LEU A 167 10.14 -11.77 -12.37
C LEU A 167 9.77 -13.22 -12.04
N SER A 168 10.49 -13.87 -11.16
CA SER A 168 10.28 -15.28 -10.80
C SER A 168 9.48 -15.50 -9.51
N GLY A 169 9.51 -14.55 -8.57
CA GLY A 169 8.97 -14.69 -7.23
C GLY A 169 9.90 -15.44 -6.26
N ALA A 170 11.18 -15.61 -6.61
CA ALA A 170 12.19 -16.14 -5.71
C ALA A 170 12.69 -15.08 -4.73
N THR A 171 13.20 -15.47 -3.59
CA THR A 171 13.92 -14.57 -2.68
C THR A 171 15.40 -14.55 -3.09
N LEU A 172 15.95 -13.36 -3.36
CA LEU A 172 17.35 -13.17 -3.76
C LEU A 172 18.28 -13.12 -2.55
N ASN A 173 17.92 -12.35 -1.54
CA ASN A 173 18.68 -12.22 -0.31
C ASN A 173 17.80 -11.71 0.84
N ALA A 174 18.39 -11.62 2.02
CA ALA A 174 17.69 -11.25 3.25
C ALA A 174 17.64 -9.74 3.51
N ASN A 175 18.20 -8.89 2.63
CA ASN A 175 18.14 -7.44 2.77
C ASN A 175 16.98 -6.87 1.95
N GLY A 176 15.92 -6.44 2.64
CA GLY A 176 14.75 -5.82 2.03
C GLY A 176 14.70 -4.31 2.13
N ARG A 177 15.82 -3.67 2.47
CA ARG A 177 15.88 -2.22 2.69
C ARG A 177 16.05 -1.45 1.38
N GLN A 178 15.21 -0.45 1.13
CA GLN A 178 15.31 0.52 0.02
C GLN A 178 15.44 -0.14 -1.38
N LEU A 179 14.65 -1.19 -1.60
CA LEU A 179 14.61 -1.87 -2.89
C LEU A 179 13.91 -1.00 -3.94
N ARG A 180 14.40 -1.03 -5.18
CA ARG A 180 13.75 -0.37 -6.33
C ARG A 180 13.00 -1.39 -7.16
N PHE A 181 11.69 -1.30 -7.15
CA PHE A 181 10.81 -2.15 -7.94
C PHE A 181 10.29 -1.40 -9.16
N SER A 182 10.45 -1.96 -10.36
CA SER A 182 9.80 -1.38 -11.52
C SER A 182 8.28 -1.34 -11.33
N ARG A 183 7.65 -0.21 -11.69
CA ARG A 183 6.19 -0.06 -11.61
C ARG A 183 5.46 -1.15 -12.41
N GLU A 184 6.04 -1.56 -13.54
CA GLU A 184 5.47 -2.62 -14.36
C GLU A 184 5.38 -3.94 -13.59
N ASN A 185 6.52 -4.47 -13.12
CA ASN A 185 6.56 -5.78 -12.47
C ASN A 185 5.85 -5.77 -11.11
N PHE A 186 6.03 -4.71 -10.32
CA PHE A 186 5.30 -4.57 -9.06
C PHE A 186 3.81 -4.43 -9.31
N GLY A 187 3.38 -3.62 -10.26
CA GLY A 187 1.98 -3.45 -10.61
C GLY A 187 1.29 -4.75 -11.02
N ARG A 188 1.99 -5.63 -11.77
CA ARG A 188 1.47 -6.94 -12.16
C ARG A 188 1.23 -7.87 -10.96
N ARG A 189 1.95 -7.70 -9.87
CA ARG A 189 1.83 -8.49 -8.64
C ARG A 189 0.92 -7.86 -7.61
N TRP A 190 0.79 -6.54 -7.62
CA TRP A 190 0.07 -5.74 -6.64
C TRP A 190 -1.37 -5.44 -7.06
N MET A 191 -1.56 -4.96 -8.30
CA MET A 191 -2.89 -4.63 -8.83
C MET A 191 -3.49 -5.87 -9.48
N VAL A 192 -4.15 -6.70 -8.65
CA VAL A 192 -4.67 -8.01 -9.06
C VAL A 192 -6.06 -8.22 -8.52
N GLU A 193 -6.85 -9.04 -9.24
CA GLU A 193 -8.14 -9.51 -8.77
C GLU A 193 -8.27 -11.02 -8.91
N PRO A 194 -8.98 -11.70 -8.00
CA PRO A 194 -9.18 -13.14 -8.07
C PRO A 194 -10.09 -13.50 -9.24
N ILE A 195 -9.76 -14.62 -9.94
CA ILE A 195 -10.56 -15.16 -11.04
C ILE A 195 -11.08 -16.57 -10.75
N GLY A 196 -10.99 -17.02 -9.50
CA GLY A 196 -11.38 -18.35 -9.04
C GLY A 196 -10.23 -19.37 -9.04
N GLY A 197 -10.43 -20.48 -8.33
CA GLY A 197 -9.43 -21.55 -8.23
C GLY A 197 -8.07 -21.13 -7.64
N GLY A 198 -8.02 -20.07 -6.86
CA GLY A 198 -6.76 -19.51 -6.32
C GLY A 198 -5.91 -18.76 -7.34
N ALA A 199 -6.42 -18.53 -8.55
CA ALA A 199 -5.74 -17.77 -9.59
C ALA A 199 -6.13 -16.29 -9.55
N TYR A 200 -5.22 -15.45 -10.06
CA TYR A 200 -5.38 -13.99 -10.14
C TYR A 200 -5.05 -13.50 -11.54
N ARG A 201 -5.67 -12.37 -11.91
CA ARG A 201 -5.27 -11.61 -13.10
C ARG A 201 -4.85 -10.20 -12.72
N HIS A 202 -3.97 -9.61 -13.54
CA HIS A 202 -3.63 -8.20 -13.42
C HIS A 202 -4.86 -7.33 -13.70
N ALA A 203 -5.15 -6.41 -12.78
CA ALA A 203 -6.30 -5.50 -12.83
C ALA A 203 -5.86 -4.11 -12.36
N PRO A 204 -5.49 -3.20 -13.27
CA PRO A 204 -5.08 -1.84 -12.93
C PRO A 204 -6.11 -1.15 -12.02
N GLY A 205 -5.63 -0.49 -10.96
CA GLY A 205 -6.49 0.15 -9.96
C GLY A 205 -7.13 -0.82 -8.97
N LYS A 206 -6.62 -2.05 -8.83
CA LYS A 206 -7.09 -3.05 -7.85
C LYS A 206 -6.00 -3.43 -6.84
N GLY A 207 -5.12 -2.48 -6.51
CA GLY A 207 -4.07 -2.68 -5.52
C GLY A 207 -4.60 -2.71 -4.08
N TRP A 208 -3.96 -3.52 -3.23
CA TRP A 208 -4.24 -3.58 -1.80
C TRP A 208 -3.29 -2.68 -1.04
N ALA A 209 -3.81 -1.77 -0.24
CA ALA A 209 -3.00 -0.85 0.54
C ALA A 209 -3.67 -0.45 1.86
N ILE A 210 -2.85 -0.12 2.87
CA ILE A 210 -3.29 0.62 4.04
C ILE A 210 -3.08 2.10 3.78
N VAL A 211 -4.17 2.86 3.84
CA VAL A 211 -4.20 4.30 3.60
C VAL A 211 -4.46 5.01 4.92
N VAL A 212 -3.66 6.04 5.21
CA VAL A 212 -3.85 6.88 6.39
C VAL A 212 -4.71 8.09 6.02
N ASP A 213 -5.79 8.27 6.75
CA ASP A 213 -6.70 9.40 6.60
C ASP A 213 -6.29 10.57 7.51
N ALA A 214 -5.95 10.27 8.79
CA ALA A 214 -5.50 11.27 9.77
C ALA A 214 -4.49 10.67 10.76
N THR A 215 -3.65 11.55 11.31
CA THR A 215 -2.77 11.29 12.45
C THR A 215 -3.17 12.22 13.58
N GLY A 216 -3.51 11.65 14.74
CA GLY A 216 -3.83 12.40 15.96
C GLY A 216 -2.56 12.82 16.73
#